data_51813d9541a8caea7db6c88335309ff2
#
_entry.id   51813d9541a8caea7db6c88335309ff2
#
_cell.length_a   1.000
_cell.length_b   1.000
_cell.length_c   1.000
_cell.angle_alpha   90.00
_cell.angle_beta   90.00
_cell.angle_gamma   90.00
#
_symmetry.space_group_name_H-M   'P 1'
#
loop_
_entity.id
_entity.type
_entity.pdbx_description
1 polymer ?
#
loop_
_entity_poly.entity_id
_entity_poly.type
_entity_poly.pdbx_seq_one_letter_code
_entity_poly.pdbx_strand_id
1 'polypeptide(L)'
;EDADSKSKHKPANVIDVDKDGSTDDDWRRANVDSVICNLYKAIQEVKPWVRFGMGIPGNWTMKSKAAAAYGISLPSGISAMESYDYLYCNAVEWAKQGWVDYLNPQIYWSTQVTRQNYRVLCQWWSQTVCENFSNKLPNGQRVQFCVSQAAYGATDADAGLSGYGDGVVEIQRQIDANRDNLSSGYTGSVFFNTSSYILLFKDLKESHFQHKALIPPMDWKSKTQLSAPTHITLIDTLLSWQHPSAERFTIYAYPRGMTFETAKNDPQYLKGVVYGYNIRLDGYGDLSQQTIAVCSYDRYGVEHAAAFYEGNEVFIPKQVIFWELNGGTIDVELPTY
;
A
#
# COMPACT_ATOMS: atom_id res chain seq x y z
N GLU A 1 8.85 25.24 27.39
CA GLU A 1 9.74 25.84 26.38
C GLU A 1 9.82 27.33 26.64
N ASP A 2 11.05 27.79 26.81
CA ASP A 2 11.36 29.16 27.15
C ASP A 2 11.04 30.08 25.98
N ALA A 3 10.21 31.10 26.18
CA ALA A 3 9.83 32.08 25.16
C ALA A 3 11.05 32.75 24.51
N ASP A 4 12.18 32.78 25.23
CA ASP A 4 13.42 33.41 24.81
C ASP A 4 14.25 32.54 23.82
N SER A 5 14.00 31.23 23.73
CA SER A 5 14.62 30.36 22.75
C SER A 5 14.01 30.45 21.35
N LYS A 6 12.81 31.02 21.26
CA LYS A 6 11.98 31.01 20.04
C LYS A 6 12.49 31.99 18.96
N SER A 7 13.20 33.04 19.33
CA SER A 7 13.61 34.08 18.37
C SER A 7 15.09 34.05 17.94
N LYS A 8 15.96 33.34 18.67
CA LYS A 8 17.43 33.47 18.48
C LYS A 8 17.99 32.88 17.18
N HIS A 9 17.24 32.05 16.48
CA HIS A 9 17.73 31.32 15.28
C HIS A 9 16.86 31.51 14.04
N LYS A 10 15.77 32.32 14.14
CA LYS A 10 14.90 32.57 13.00
C LYS A 10 15.57 33.56 12.02
N PRO A 11 15.71 33.20 10.74
CA PRO A 11 16.17 34.14 9.71
C PRO A 11 15.22 35.33 9.56
N ALA A 12 15.76 36.51 9.24
CA ALA A 12 14.95 37.71 9.06
C ALA A 12 14.03 37.67 7.82
N ASN A 13 14.31 36.75 6.88
CA ASN A 13 13.63 36.64 5.59
C ASN A 13 12.63 35.51 5.53
N VAL A 14 12.10 35.04 6.66
CA VAL A 14 11.03 34.03 6.66
C VAL A 14 9.78 34.61 6.01
N ILE A 15 9.22 33.87 5.07
CA ILE A 15 8.02 34.26 4.34
C ILE A 15 6.79 33.89 5.19
N ASP A 16 5.88 34.85 5.34
CA ASP A 16 4.55 34.63 5.91
C ASP A 16 3.67 33.96 4.84
N VAL A 17 3.61 32.64 4.86
CA VAL A 17 2.99 31.81 3.81
C VAL A 17 1.47 31.95 3.79
N ASP A 18 0.84 31.95 4.96
CA ASP A 18 -0.62 32.01 5.08
C ASP A 18 -1.14 33.43 5.40
N LYS A 19 -0.22 34.40 5.45
CA LYS A 19 -0.51 35.85 5.68
C LYS A 19 -1.31 36.10 6.95
N ASP A 20 -0.99 35.36 8.01
CA ASP A 20 -1.61 35.49 9.32
C ASP A 20 -0.83 36.48 10.25
N GLY A 21 0.36 36.87 9.82
CA GLY A 21 1.26 37.77 10.57
C GLY A 21 2.25 37.02 11.47
N SER A 22 2.24 35.68 11.48
CA SER A 22 3.09 34.83 12.34
C SER A 22 4.20 34.13 11.58
N THR A 23 5.28 34.84 11.28
CA THR A 23 6.46 34.23 10.65
C THR A 23 7.22 33.23 11.55
N ASP A 24 6.94 33.17 12.84
CA ASP A 24 7.53 32.19 13.76
C ASP A 24 6.99 30.78 13.49
N ASP A 25 5.70 30.67 13.25
CA ASP A 25 5.06 29.39 12.94
C ASP A 25 5.46 28.91 11.54
N ASP A 26 5.58 29.81 10.57
CA ASP A 26 6.12 29.47 9.25
C ASP A 26 7.57 28.98 9.30
N TRP A 27 8.40 29.60 10.13
CA TRP A 27 9.76 29.13 10.34
C TRP A 27 9.81 27.74 10.97
N ARG A 28 8.95 27.44 11.93
CA ARG A 28 8.85 26.11 12.55
C ARG A 28 8.38 25.05 11.53
N ARG A 29 7.37 25.38 10.73
CA ARG A 29 6.91 24.52 9.64
C ARG A 29 8.04 24.25 8.65
N ALA A 30 8.78 25.26 8.23
CA ALA A 30 9.93 25.12 7.34
C ALA A 30 11.04 24.24 7.90
N ASN A 31 11.27 24.24 9.22
CA ASN A 31 12.21 23.33 9.87
C ASN A 31 11.73 21.88 9.81
N VAL A 32 10.44 21.62 10.09
CA VAL A 32 9.85 20.29 9.96
C VAL A 32 9.89 19.84 8.49
N ASP A 33 9.52 20.69 7.55
CA ASP A 33 9.59 20.43 6.11
C ASP A 33 11.01 20.04 5.66
N SER A 34 12.01 20.73 6.19
CA SER A 34 13.41 20.44 5.93
C SER A 34 13.82 19.04 6.42
N VAL A 35 13.36 18.63 7.58
CA VAL A 35 13.61 17.27 8.11
C VAL A 35 12.98 16.22 7.19
N ILE A 36 11.74 16.40 6.78
CA ILE A 36 11.03 15.45 5.90
C ILE A 36 11.72 15.36 4.54
N CYS A 37 12.03 16.51 3.93
CA CYS A 37 12.75 16.58 2.66
C CYS A 37 14.11 15.84 2.72
N ASN A 38 14.90 16.10 3.75
CA ASN A 38 16.23 15.50 3.89
C ASN A 38 16.16 13.99 4.16
N LEU A 39 15.20 13.54 4.97
CA LEU A 39 14.96 12.11 5.20
C LEU A 39 14.54 11.40 3.91
N TYR A 40 13.61 11.99 3.16
CA TYR A 40 13.20 11.43 1.86
C TYR A 40 14.41 11.29 0.92
N LYS A 41 15.19 12.36 0.73
CA LYS A 41 16.38 12.35 -0.15
C LYS A 41 17.38 11.28 0.28
N ALA A 42 17.70 11.20 1.56
CA ALA A 42 18.65 10.21 2.09
C ALA A 42 18.16 8.76 1.86
N ILE A 43 16.88 8.50 2.05
CA ILE A 43 16.28 7.18 1.77
C ILE A 43 16.35 6.87 0.27
N GLN A 44 16.00 7.83 -0.60
CA GLN A 44 16.05 7.62 -2.05
C GLN A 44 17.48 7.36 -2.56
N GLU A 45 18.48 7.98 -1.94
CA GLU A 45 19.89 7.77 -2.29
C GLU A 45 20.36 6.36 -1.94
N VAL A 46 20.01 5.87 -0.75
CA VAL A 46 20.53 4.58 -0.24
C VAL A 46 19.69 3.39 -0.67
N LYS A 47 18.36 3.53 -0.61
CA LYS A 47 17.39 2.44 -0.89
C LYS A 47 16.15 2.99 -1.59
N PRO A 48 16.20 3.33 -2.87
CA PRO A 48 15.09 3.98 -3.58
C PRO A 48 13.81 3.14 -3.64
N TRP A 49 13.89 1.84 -3.38
CA TRP A 49 12.71 0.95 -3.31
C TRP A 49 11.99 0.98 -1.95
N VAL A 50 12.57 1.61 -0.92
CA VAL A 50 11.90 1.78 0.37
C VAL A 50 10.87 2.90 0.24
N ARG A 51 9.64 2.61 0.64
CA ARG A 51 8.57 3.61 0.70
C ARG A 51 8.76 4.47 1.93
N PHE A 52 8.79 5.76 1.73
CA PHE A 52 8.77 6.73 2.81
C PHE A 52 7.40 7.37 2.91
N GLY A 53 6.74 7.24 4.05
CA GLY A 53 5.42 7.81 4.27
C GLY A 53 5.28 8.39 5.67
N MET A 54 4.28 9.24 5.84
CA MET A 54 4.04 9.94 7.09
C MET A 54 2.65 9.66 7.64
N GLY A 55 2.63 9.21 8.91
CA GLY A 55 1.42 9.19 9.74
C GLY A 55 1.17 10.58 10.30
N ILE A 56 0.12 11.22 9.88
CA ILE A 56 -0.21 12.60 10.19
C ILE A 56 -1.58 12.69 10.87
N PRO A 57 -1.91 13.76 11.63
CA PRO A 57 -3.26 13.95 12.12
C PRO A 57 -4.29 14.06 10.99
N GLY A 58 -5.51 13.61 11.26
CA GLY A 58 -6.57 13.53 10.25
C GLY A 58 -7.06 14.87 9.71
N ASN A 59 -6.95 15.96 10.50
CA ASN A 59 -7.26 17.31 10.06
C ASN A 59 -5.98 18.15 9.88
N TRP A 60 -5.84 18.76 8.71
CA TRP A 60 -4.67 19.58 8.40
C TRP A 60 -4.80 20.99 9.01
N THR A 61 -5.74 21.79 8.51
CA THR A 61 -6.02 23.14 9.00
C THR A 61 -7.49 23.51 8.77
N MET A 62 -7.97 24.53 9.49
CA MET A 62 -9.25 25.22 9.23
C MET A 62 -9.03 26.63 8.65
N LYS A 63 -7.78 27.04 8.42
CA LYS A 63 -7.43 28.34 7.88
C LYS A 63 -7.59 28.39 6.36
N SER A 64 -8.61 29.09 5.87
CA SER A 64 -8.84 29.26 4.43
C SER A 64 -7.67 29.93 3.69
N LYS A 65 -6.94 30.82 4.35
CA LYS A 65 -5.74 31.47 3.77
C LYS A 65 -4.61 30.46 3.53
N ALA A 66 -4.37 29.53 4.48
CA ALA A 66 -3.40 28.46 4.29
C ALA A 66 -3.78 27.57 3.09
N ALA A 67 -5.04 27.14 3.01
CA ALA A 67 -5.52 26.35 1.87
C ALA A 67 -5.37 27.10 0.54
N ALA A 68 -5.70 28.38 0.51
CA ALA A 68 -5.55 29.22 -0.67
C ALA A 68 -4.10 29.37 -1.14
N ALA A 69 -3.11 29.40 -0.22
CA ALA A 69 -1.69 29.43 -0.56
C ALA A 69 -1.22 28.18 -1.33
N TYR A 70 -1.92 27.05 -1.14
CA TYR A 70 -1.69 25.79 -1.87
C TYR A 70 -2.62 25.61 -3.07
N GLY A 71 -3.55 26.54 -3.30
CA GLY A 71 -4.53 26.44 -4.38
C GLY A 71 -5.53 25.30 -4.20
N ILE A 72 -5.88 24.97 -2.96
CA ILE A 72 -6.83 23.91 -2.60
C ILE A 72 -7.97 24.44 -1.73
N SER A 73 -9.06 23.70 -1.64
CA SER A 73 -10.17 23.97 -0.73
C SER A 73 -10.01 23.18 0.57
N LEU A 74 -10.61 23.67 1.65
CA LEU A 74 -10.74 22.92 2.90
C LEU A 74 -11.84 21.86 2.81
N PRO A 75 -11.75 20.78 3.64
CA PRO A 75 -12.84 19.82 3.75
C PRO A 75 -14.07 20.49 4.38
N SER A 76 -15.25 20.27 3.78
CA SER A 76 -16.48 20.91 4.19
C SER A 76 -16.97 20.41 5.54
N GLY A 77 -17.36 21.34 6.43
CA GLY A 77 -17.99 21.03 7.72
C GLY A 77 -17.06 20.43 8.77
N ILE A 78 -15.75 20.38 8.53
CA ILE A 78 -14.78 19.85 9.48
C ILE A 78 -14.38 20.90 10.52
N SER A 79 -14.35 20.47 11.79
CA SER A 79 -13.85 21.27 12.92
C SER A 79 -13.15 20.33 13.90
N ALA A 80 -11.83 20.32 13.89
CA ALA A 80 -10.99 19.47 14.71
C ALA A 80 -9.64 20.15 15.00
N MET A 81 -8.83 19.54 15.85
CA MET A 81 -7.45 19.96 16.07
C MET A 81 -6.69 20.03 14.72
N GLU A 82 -5.98 21.11 14.51
CA GLU A 82 -5.23 21.39 13.29
C GLU A 82 -3.75 20.98 13.43
N SER A 83 -3.28 20.12 12.55
CA SER A 83 -1.87 19.73 12.57
C SER A 83 -0.92 20.82 12.06
N TYR A 84 -1.40 21.68 11.18
CA TYR A 84 -0.65 22.78 10.57
C TYR A 84 -0.14 23.77 11.60
N ASP A 85 -1.00 24.16 12.54
CA ASP A 85 -0.65 25.16 13.56
C ASP A 85 -0.11 24.54 14.85
N TYR A 86 -0.75 23.47 15.34
CA TYR A 86 -0.37 22.90 16.65
C TYR A 86 0.89 22.04 16.60
N LEU A 87 1.17 21.41 15.44
CA LEU A 87 2.29 20.48 15.29
C LEU A 87 3.28 20.94 14.21
N TYR A 88 3.03 22.09 13.59
CA TYR A 88 3.81 22.57 12.44
C TYR A 88 3.94 21.53 11.31
N CYS A 89 2.93 20.65 11.21
CA CYS A 89 2.89 19.55 10.28
C CYS A 89 2.26 19.99 8.96
N ASN A 90 3.11 20.25 7.95
CA ASN A 90 2.69 20.75 6.65
C ASN A 90 2.63 19.63 5.59
N ALA A 91 1.83 18.61 5.85
CA ALA A 91 1.74 17.43 4.99
C ALA A 91 1.28 17.75 3.55
N VAL A 92 0.57 18.84 3.36
CA VAL A 92 0.18 19.35 2.03
C VAL A 92 1.41 19.80 1.23
N GLU A 93 2.37 20.48 1.87
CA GLU A 93 3.64 20.82 1.22
C GLU A 93 4.44 19.57 0.85
N TRP A 94 4.48 18.56 1.74
CA TRP A 94 5.22 17.33 1.46
C TRP A 94 4.62 16.57 0.26
N ALA A 95 3.30 16.54 0.14
CA ALA A 95 2.63 15.99 -1.04
C ALA A 95 2.92 16.81 -2.31
N LYS A 96 2.82 18.13 -2.23
CA LYS A 96 3.08 19.05 -3.34
C LYS A 96 4.50 18.93 -3.89
N GLN A 97 5.47 18.74 -3.02
CA GLN A 97 6.89 18.60 -3.37
C GLN A 97 7.31 17.16 -3.70
N GLY A 98 6.44 16.18 -3.45
CA GLY A 98 6.75 14.76 -3.64
C GLY A 98 7.83 14.24 -2.68
N TRP A 99 7.89 14.77 -1.46
CA TRP A 99 8.86 14.34 -0.43
C TRP A 99 8.38 13.15 0.39
N VAL A 100 7.27 12.57 0.01
CA VAL A 100 6.73 11.33 0.58
C VAL A 100 6.20 10.43 -0.53
N ASP A 101 6.29 9.13 -0.35
CA ASP A 101 5.69 8.15 -1.25
C ASP A 101 4.21 7.91 -0.91
N TYR A 102 3.83 8.12 0.37
CA TYR A 102 2.43 8.09 0.78
C TYR A 102 2.17 8.97 2.01
N LEU A 103 0.92 9.40 2.14
CA LEU A 103 0.39 10.00 3.36
C LEU A 103 -0.59 9.04 4.02
N ASN A 104 -0.57 9.02 5.35
CA ASN A 104 -1.40 8.18 6.18
C ASN A 104 -2.07 9.00 7.30
N PRO A 105 -3.10 9.79 6.98
CA PRO A 105 -3.81 10.58 7.98
C PRO A 105 -4.54 9.69 8.99
N GLN A 106 -4.42 10.03 10.26
CA GLN A 106 -5.08 9.39 11.39
C GLN A 106 -6.51 9.93 11.50
N ILE A 107 -7.43 9.33 10.74
CA ILE A 107 -8.84 9.71 10.77
C ILE A 107 -9.54 8.85 11.83
N TYR A 108 -9.33 9.20 13.11
CA TYR A 108 -9.83 8.43 14.26
C TYR A 108 -11.26 8.82 14.65
N TRP A 109 -12.03 9.34 13.71
CA TRP A 109 -13.45 9.65 13.87
C TRP A 109 -14.30 8.71 13.02
N SER A 110 -15.58 8.59 13.40
CA SER A 110 -16.46 7.67 12.70
C SER A 110 -17.12 8.29 11.46
N THR A 111 -17.73 7.45 10.65
CA THR A 111 -18.60 7.87 9.54
C THR A 111 -19.92 8.51 10.04
N GLN A 112 -20.25 8.36 11.33
CA GLN A 112 -21.49 8.81 11.95
C GLN A 112 -21.41 10.22 12.55
N VAL A 113 -20.21 10.77 12.78
CA VAL A 113 -20.05 12.11 13.32
C VAL A 113 -20.09 13.18 12.21
N THR A 114 -20.53 14.39 12.55
CA THR A 114 -20.72 15.47 11.58
C THR A 114 -19.46 16.32 11.41
N ARG A 115 -18.88 16.78 12.54
CA ARG A 115 -17.80 17.80 12.51
C ARG A 115 -16.42 17.23 12.17
N GLN A 116 -16.24 15.94 12.31
CA GLN A 116 -15.01 15.23 11.98
C GLN A 116 -15.32 14.00 11.10
N ASN A 117 -16.22 14.18 10.15
CA ASN A 117 -16.74 13.07 9.36
C ASN A 117 -15.63 12.34 8.59
N TYR A 118 -15.53 11.04 8.84
CA TYR A 118 -14.53 10.18 8.23
C TYR A 118 -14.53 10.25 6.70
N ARG A 119 -15.71 10.15 6.07
CA ARG A 119 -15.84 10.15 4.60
C ARG A 119 -15.35 11.45 3.98
N VAL A 120 -15.70 12.58 4.60
CA VAL A 120 -15.29 13.91 4.13
C VAL A 120 -13.78 14.07 4.19
N LEU A 121 -13.15 13.66 5.30
CA LEU A 121 -11.71 13.75 5.45
C LEU A 121 -10.98 12.77 4.53
N CYS A 122 -11.46 11.53 4.42
CA CYS A 122 -10.90 10.52 3.52
C CYS A 122 -10.91 11.02 2.06
N GLN A 123 -12.04 11.51 1.58
CA GLN A 123 -12.17 12.06 0.24
C GLN A 123 -11.26 13.28 0.03
N TRP A 124 -11.20 14.18 1.00
CA TRP A 124 -10.37 15.38 0.89
C TRP A 124 -8.87 15.04 0.78
N TRP A 125 -8.36 14.17 1.66
CA TRP A 125 -6.96 13.73 1.60
C TRP A 125 -6.64 13.01 0.30
N SER A 126 -7.54 12.13 -0.14
CA SER A 126 -7.36 11.37 -1.39
C SER A 126 -7.36 12.29 -2.61
N GLN A 127 -8.44 13.04 -2.83
CA GLN A 127 -8.68 13.79 -4.07
C GLN A 127 -8.01 15.16 -4.07
N THR A 128 -8.22 15.94 -2.99
CA THR A 128 -7.76 17.34 -2.96
C THR A 128 -6.26 17.44 -2.68
N VAL A 129 -5.69 16.48 -1.96
CA VAL A 129 -4.26 16.49 -1.64
C VAL A 129 -3.50 15.50 -2.50
N CYS A 130 -3.66 14.19 -2.28
CA CYS A 130 -2.78 13.19 -2.90
C CYS A 130 -2.92 13.15 -4.43
N GLU A 131 -4.12 13.02 -4.97
CA GLU A 131 -4.36 12.97 -6.41
C GLU A 131 -4.01 14.31 -7.09
N ASN A 132 -4.51 15.41 -6.54
CA ASN A 132 -4.28 16.74 -7.12
C ASN A 132 -2.80 17.10 -7.24
N PHE A 133 -1.98 16.79 -6.22
CA PHE A 133 -0.55 17.06 -6.30
C PHE A 133 0.20 16.00 -7.10
N SER A 134 -0.19 14.71 -7.02
CA SER A 134 0.38 13.66 -7.87
C SER A 134 0.31 14.01 -9.35
N ASN A 135 -0.81 14.59 -9.80
CA ASN A 135 -1.00 15.00 -11.20
C ASN A 135 -0.08 16.15 -11.64
N LYS A 136 0.62 16.80 -10.70
CA LYS A 136 1.54 17.92 -10.94
C LYS A 136 3.00 17.56 -10.74
N LEU A 137 3.27 16.37 -10.16
CA LEU A 137 4.63 15.91 -9.92
C LEU A 137 5.31 15.43 -11.23
N PRO A 138 6.65 15.59 -11.34
CA PRO A 138 7.38 15.19 -12.52
C PRO A 138 7.46 13.65 -12.65
N ASN A 139 7.71 13.16 -13.85
CA ASN A 139 8.04 11.75 -14.16
C ASN A 139 6.98 10.74 -13.69
N GLY A 140 5.72 11.14 -13.60
CA GLY A 140 4.64 10.28 -13.14
C GLY A 140 4.70 9.92 -11.64
N GLN A 141 5.54 10.60 -10.87
CA GLN A 141 5.61 10.41 -9.42
C GLN A 141 4.23 10.63 -8.79
N ARG A 142 3.90 9.79 -7.81
CA ARG A 142 2.62 9.86 -7.11
C ARG A 142 2.84 9.84 -5.61
N VAL A 143 1.95 10.53 -4.89
CA VAL A 143 1.78 10.41 -3.44
C VAL A 143 0.59 9.49 -3.20
N GLN A 144 0.86 8.28 -2.74
CA GLN A 144 -0.18 7.30 -2.45
C GLN A 144 -0.93 7.68 -1.17
N PHE A 145 -2.15 7.20 -1.02
CA PHE A 145 -3.00 7.51 0.10
C PHE A 145 -3.37 6.24 0.88
N CYS A 146 -2.95 6.16 2.14
CA CYS A 146 -3.42 5.20 3.11
C CYS A 146 -4.25 5.92 4.17
N VAL A 147 -5.05 5.21 4.95
CA VAL A 147 -5.80 5.80 6.07
C VAL A 147 -5.53 5.03 7.35
N SER A 148 -5.15 5.75 8.41
CA SER A 148 -5.13 5.17 9.76
C SER A 148 -6.52 5.24 10.38
N GLN A 149 -6.99 4.06 10.83
CA GLN A 149 -8.30 3.83 11.40
C GLN A 149 -8.18 3.41 12.87
N ALA A 150 -9.08 3.93 13.73
CA ALA A 150 -9.11 3.61 15.14
C ALA A 150 -9.80 2.27 15.40
N ALA A 151 -9.10 1.15 15.19
CA ALA A 151 -9.65 -0.17 15.50
C ALA A 151 -10.05 -0.31 16.98
N TYR A 152 -9.34 0.38 17.89
CA TYR A 152 -9.66 0.40 19.31
C TYR A 152 -11.04 1.02 19.61
N GLY A 153 -11.50 1.99 18.81
CA GLY A 153 -12.83 2.57 18.97
C GLY A 153 -13.96 1.56 18.75
N ALA A 154 -13.70 0.54 17.92
CA ALA A 154 -14.68 -0.52 17.63
C ALA A 154 -14.63 -1.69 18.64
N THR A 155 -13.60 -1.78 19.47
CA THR A 155 -13.39 -2.91 20.40
C THR A 155 -13.39 -2.50 21.87
N ASP A 156 -13.29 -1.21 22.18
CA ASP A 156 -13.24 -0.65 23.50
C ASP A 156 -14.34 0.42 23.66
N ALA A 157 -15.40 0.09 24.38
CA ALA A 157 -16.50 1.00 24.65
C ALA A 157 -16.08 2.22 25.49
N ASP A 158 -15.00 2.10 26.26
CA ASP A 158 -14.45 3.15 27.10
C ASP A 158 -13.44 4.05 26.36
N ALA A 159 -13.17 3.78 25.07
CA ALA A 159 -12.27 4.60 24.26
C ALA A 159 -12.74 6.04 24.07
N GLY A 160 -13.99 6.37 24.40
CA GLY A 160 -14.55 7.71 24.33
C GLY A 160 -14.73 8.24 22.89
N LEU A 161 -14.66 7.38 21.88
CA LEU A 161 -14.84 7.75 20.48
C LEU A 161 -16.31 7.70 20.08
N SER A 162 -16.85 8.86 19.67
CA SER A 162 -18.24 8.97 19.21
C SER A 162 -18.47 8.22 17.89
N GLY A 163 -19.61 7.52 17.78
CA GLY A 163 -20.09 6.87 16.57
C GLY A 163 -19.46 5.51 16.29
N TYR A 164 -18.75 4.91 17.26
CA TYR A 164 -18.20 3.56 17.16
C TYR A 164 -19.06 2.48 17.82
N GLY A 165 -20.28 2.85 18.27
CA GLY A 165 -21.17 1.90 18.97
C GLY A 165 -21.58 0.68 18.15
N ASP A 166 -21.47 0.73 16.83
CA ASP A 166 -21.72 -0.41 15.93
C ASP A 166 -20.52 -1.37 15.82
N GLY A 167 -19.43 -1.12 16.55
CA GLY A 167 -18.25 -1.99 16.59
C GLY A 167 -17.62 -2.19 15.20
N VAL A 168 -17.43 -3.46 14.81
CA VAL A 168 -16.80 -3.83 13.52
C VAL A 168 -17.52 -3.24 12.31
N VAL A 169 -18.84 -3.01 12.38
CA VAL A 169 -19.62 -2.46 11.27
C VAL A 169 -19.18 -1.03 10.93
N GLU A 170 -18.78 -0.24 11.92
CA GLU A 170 -18.22 1.07 11.65
C GLU A 170 -16.87 0.97 10.90
N ILE A 171 -16.00 0.03 11.26
CA ILE A 171 -14.75 -0.21 10.53
C ILE A 171 -15.02 -0.67 9.10
N GLN A 172 -16.02 -1.52 8.88
CA GLN A 172 -16.45 -1.95 7.55
C GLN A 172 -16.90 -0.76 6.69
N ARG A 173 -17.73 0.15 7.25
CA ARG A 173 -18.15 1.39 6.58
C ARG A 173 -16.97 2.30 6.22
N GLN A 174 -15.96 2.35 7.07
CA GLN A 174 -14.74 3.10 6.80
C GLN A 174 -13.93 2.46 5.67
N ILE A 175 -13.81 1.13 5.62
CA ILE A 175 -13.15 0.42 4.53
C ILE A 175 -13.89 0.67 3.20
N ASP A 176 -15.22 0.65 3.20
CA ASP A 176 -16.02 0.98 2.02
C ASP A 176 -15.75 2.41 1.56
N ALA A 177 -15.78 3.38 2.49
CA ALA A 177 -15.47 4.78 2.19
C ALA A 177 -14.04 4.95 1.63
N ASN A 178 -13.08 4.17 2.10
CA ASN A 178 -11.72 4.16 1.55
C ASN A 178 -11.71 3.64 0.12
N ARG A 179 -12.43 2.54 -0.15
CA ARG A 179 -12.52 1.92 -1.48
C ARG A 179 -13.23 2.80 -2.50
N ASP A 180 -14.15 3.66 -2.08
CA ASP A 180 -14.77 4.69 -2.94
C ASP A 180 -13.72 5.66 -3.53
N ASN A 181 -12.51 5.72 -2.95
CA ASN A 181 -11.40 6.57 -3.39
C ASN A 181 -10.26 5.79 -4.09
N LEU A 182 -10.50 4.57 -4.56
CA LEU A 182 -9.47 3.77 -5.27
C LEU A 182 -8.95 4.49 -6.52
N SER A 183 -9.83 5.11 -7.30
CA SER A 183 -9.44 5.86 -8.51
C SER A 183 -8.58 7.09 -8.19
N SER A 184 -8.70 7.63 -6.99
CA SER A 184 -7.93 8.79 -6.51
C SER A 184 -6.69 8.41 -5.69
N GLY A 185 -6.22 7.15 -5.83
CA GLY A 185 -4.96 6.70 -5.28
C GLY A 185 -5.00 6.14 -3.86
N TYR A 186 -6.20 5.77 -3.33
CA TYR A 186 -6.25 4.98 -2.10
C TYR A 186 -5.54 3.64 -2.28
N THR A 187 -4.69 3.28 -1.34
CA THR A 187 -3.80 2.12 -1.42
C THR A 187 -3.89 1.16 -0.25
N GLY A 188 -4.52 1.55 0.85
CA GLY A 188 -4.66 0.65 1.98
C GLY A 188 -5.13 1.28 3.28
N SER A 189 -5.51 0.42 4.21
CA SER A 189 -5.89 0.74 5.59
C SER A 189 -4.75 0.43 6.53
N VAL A 190 -4.56 1.28 7.54
CA VAL A 190 -3.68 1.04 8.68
C VAL A 190 -4.53 1.04 9.94
N PHE A 191 -4.50 -0.04 10.71
CA PHE A 191 -5.33 -0.17 11.90
C PHE A 191 -4.53 0.12 13.18
N PHE A 192 -4.97 1.10 13.94
CA PHE A 192 -4.42 1.37 15.27
C PHE A 192 -5.38 0.83 16.33
N ASN A 193 -4.98 -0.22 17.03
CA ASN A 193 -3.72 -0.92 17.00
C ASN A 193 -3.89 -2.42 16.70
N THR A 194 -2.78 -3.17 16.71
CA THR A 194 -2.77 -4.61 16.41
C THR A 194 -3.62 -5.43 17.37
N SER A 195 -3.60 -5.15 18.68
CA SER A 195 -4.40 -5.88 19.67
C SER A 195 -5.90 -5.73 19.41
N SER A 196 -6.36 -4.54 19.04
CA SER A 196 -7.75 -4.30 18.66
C SER A 196 -8.09 -4.91 17.31
N TYR A 197 -7.17 -4.81 16.32
CA TYR A 197 -7.38 -5.42 15.02
C TYR A 197 -7.56 -6.94 15.07
N ILE A 198 -6.81 -7.62 15.92
CA ILE A 198 -6.94 -9.08 16.11
C ILE A 198 -8.37 -9.47 16.51
N LEU A 199 -9.04 -8.65 17.33
CA LEU A 199 -10.43 -8.89 17.76
C LEU A 199 -11.43 -8.73 16.60
N LEU A 200 -11.13 -7.89 15.62
CA LEU A 200 -11.95 -7.63 14.43
C LEU A 200 -11.58 -8.53 13.24
N PHE A 201 -10.45 -9.23 13.33
CA PHE A 201 -9.83 -9.90 12.18
C PHE A 201 -10.73 -10.91 11.50
N LYS A 202 -11.49 -11.70 12.28
CA LYS A 202 -12.38 -12.74 11.72
C LYS A 202 -13.44 -12.10 10.84
N ASP A 203 -14.16 -11.11 11.37
CA ASP A 203 -15.27 -10.46 10.67
C ASP A 203 -14.79 -9.69 9.43
N LEU A 204 -13.64 -9.01 9.54
CA LEU A 204 -13.04 -8.29 8.43
C LEU A 204 -12.51 -9.23 7.35
N LYS A 205 -11.94 -10.38 7.73
CA LYS A 205 -11.49 -11.40 6.78
C LYS A 205 -12.65 -12.02 6.02
N GLU A 206 -13.76 -12.32 6.70
CA GLU A 206 -14.94 -12.93 6.10
C GLU A 206 -15.74 -11.95 5.22
N SER A 207 -15.54 -10.64 5.39
CA SER A 207 -16.27 -9.60 4.65
C SER A 207 -15.40 -8.85 3.63
N HIS A 208 -14.38 -8.11 4.09
CA HIS A 208 -13.65 -7.13 3.28
C HIS A 208 -12.26 -7.59 2.83
N PHE A 209 -11.65 -8.57 3.54
CA PHE A 209 -10.29 -9.02 3.26
C PHE A 209 -10.23 -10.52 2.90
N GLN A 210 -11.19 -10.99 2.10
CA GLN A 210 -11.29 -12.39 1.66
C GLN A 210 -10.14 -12.82 0.76
N HIS A 211 -9.59 -11.89 -0.01
CA HIS A 211 -8.57 -12.16 -1.03
C HIS A 211 -7.24 -11.52 -0.68
N LYS A 212 -6.18 -12.09 -1.22
CA LYS A 212 -4.84 -11.50 -1.15
C LYS A 212 -4.77 -10.26 -2.02
N ALA A 213 -3.91 -9.31 -1.64
CA ALA A 213 -3.65 -8.11 -2.41
C ALA A 213 -2.14 -7.91 -2.60
N LEU A 214 -1.76 -7.33 -3.70
CA LEU A 214 -0.40 -6.86 -3.93
C LEU A 214 -0.17 -5.52 -3.24
N ILE A 215 1.08 -5.27 -2.91
CA ILE A 215 1.49 -3.93 -2.49
C ILE A 215 1.29 -2.97 -3.68
N PRO A 216 0.65 -1.80 -3.49
CA PRO A 216 0.46 -0.85 -4.58
C PRO A 216 1.78 -0.49 -5.26
N PRO A 217 1.89 -0.50 -6.59
CA PRO A 217 3.16 -0.30 -7.27
C PRO A 217 3.67 1.14 -7.14
N MET A 218 4.99 1.29 -7.14
CA MET A 218 5.70 2.55 -7.38
C MET A 218 6.32 2.51 -8.78
N ASP A 219 5.49 2.40 -9.81
CA ASP A 219 5.87 2.25 -11.21
C ASP A 219 6.76 3.39 -11.71
N TRP A 220 6.59 4.62 -11.20
CA TRP A 220 7.45 5.77 -11.52
C TRP A 220 8.90 5.60 -11.06
N LYS A 221 9.17 4.68 -10.13
CA LYS A 221 10.51 4.34 -9.65
C LYS A 221 11.10 3.12 -10.35
N SER A 222 10.28 2.25 -10.92
CA SER A 222 10.71 1.04 -11.62
C SER A 222 11.22 1.40 -13.01
N LYS A 223 12.54 1.20 -13.22
CA LYS A 223 13.19 1.48 -14.50
C LYS A 223 13.66 0.21 -15.23
N THR A 224 13.52 -0.94 -14.58
CA THR A 224 13.98 -2.22 -15.11
C THR A 224 12.78 -3.02 -15.62
N GLN A 225 12.91 -3.56 -16.83
CA GLN A 225 11.97 -4.55 -17.36
C GLN A 225 12.50 -5.95 -17.06
N LEU A 226 11.75 -6.74 -16.32
CA LEU A 226 12.08 -8.14 -16.08
C LEU A 226 11.43 -9.01 -17.16
N SER A 227 12.18 -10.01 -17.65
CA SER A 227 11.67 -10.99 -18.59
C SER A 227 10.65 -11.91 -17.92
N ALA A 228 9.91 -12.66 -18.72
CA ALA A 228 9.06 -13.73 -18.19
C ALA A 228 9.91 -14.86 -17.60
N PRO A 229 9.40 -15.57 -16.57
CA PRO A 229 9.97 -16.85 -16.12
C PRO A 229 10.02 -17.87 -17.25
N THR A 230 10.93 -18.84 -17.13
CA THR A 230 11.10 -19.94 -18.08
C THR A 230 11.01 -21.28 -17.38
N HIS A 231 10.89 -22.38 -18.14
CA HIS A 231 10.87 -23.75 -17.62
C HIS A 231 9.84 -23.94 -16.51
N ILE A 232 8.60 -23.51 -16.76
CA ILE A 232 7.51 -23.72 -15.80
C ILE A 232 7.09 -25.15 -15.82
N THR A 233 7.14 -25.81 -14.66
CA THR A 233 6.71 -27.20 -14.48
C THR A 233 5.79 -27.32 -13.29
N LEU A 234 4.80 -28.20 -13.39
CA LEU A 234 3.91 -28.55 -12.29
C LEU A 234 3.97 -30.09 -12.09
N ILE A 235 4.49 -30.51 -10.95
CA ILE A 235 4.55 -31.92 -10.56
C ILE A 235 3.71 -32.09 -9.30
N ASP A 236 2.63 -32.85 -9.38
CA ASP A 236 1.58 -32.90 -8.36
C ASP A 236 1.03 -31.50 -8.10
N THR A 237 1.39 -30.87 -6.96
CA THR A 237 1.03 -29.48 -6.59
C THR A 237 2.24 -28.54 -6.51
N LEU A 238 3.45 -29.07 -6.81
CA LEU A 238 4.67 -28.25 -6.79
C LEU A 238 4.88 -27.57 -8.14
N LEU A 239 4.61 -26.28 -8.19
CA LEU A 239 4.94 -25.40 -9.31
C LEU A 239 6.38 -24.93 -9.18
N SER A 240 7.18 -25.04 -10.25
CA SER A 240 8.57 -24.60 -10.29
C SER A 240 8.85 -23.86 -11.59
N TRP A 241 9.81 -22.94 -11.55
CA TRP A 241 10.23 -22.14 -12.70
C TRP A 241 11.69 -21.70 -12.56
N GLN A 242 12.22 -21.05 -13.60
CA GLN A 242 13.56 -20.44 -13.60
C GLN A 242 13.47 -18.98 -14.03
N HIS A 243 14.41 -18.16 -13.54
CA HIS A 243 14.59 -16.78 -13.99
C HIS A 243 16.05 -16.34 -13.78
N PRO A 244 16.64 -15.58 -14.72
CA PRO A 244 18.07 -15.20 -14.62
C PRO A 244 18.37 -14.14 -13.53
N SER A 245 17.40 -13.33 -13.12
CA SER A 245 17.67 -12.20 -12.23
C SER A 245 16.54 -11.82 -11.25
N ALA A 246 15.28 -12.15 -11.54
CA ALA A 246 14.20 -11.89 -10.60
C ALA A 246 14.20 -12.93 -9.46
N GLU A 247 13.91 -12.46 -8.25
CA GLU A 247 13.83 -13.27 -7.03
C GLU A 247 12.41 -13.34 -6.45
N ARG A 248 11.48 -12.55 -7.04
CA ARG A 248 10.10 -12.41 -6.57
C ARG A 248 9.16 -12.62 -7.73
N PHE A 249 8.05 -13.27 -7.45
CA PHE A 249 7.05 -13.60 -8.46
C PHE A 249 5.65 -13.52 -7.87
N THR A 250 4.70 -13.05 -8.66
CA THR A 250 3.28 -13.19 -8.36
C THR A 250 2.73 -14.42 -9.05
N ILE A 251 1.86 -15.13 -8.36
CA ILE A 251 1.26 -16.37 -8.85
C ILE A 251 -0.24 -16.18 -8.96
N TYR A 252 -0.77 -16.47 -10.13
CA TYR A 252 -2.20 -16.50 -10.40
C TYR A 252 -2.62 -17.89 -10.84
N ALA A 253 -3.80 -18.33 -10.40
CA ALA A 253 -4.43 -19.54 -10.90
C ALA A 253 -5.89 -19.24 -11.19
N TYR A 254 -6.32 -19.44 -12.44
CA TYR A 254 -7.62 -19.02 -12.95
C TYR A 254 -8.16 -20.03 -13.97
N PRO A 255 -9.49 -20.06 -14.24
CA PRO A 255 -10.09 -21.01 -15.17
C PRO A 255 -9.48 -20.92 -16.57
N ARG A 256 -9.27 -22.08 -17.20
CA ARG A 256 -8.86 -22.15 -18.61
C ARG A 256 -9.86 -21.42 -19.50
N GLY A 257 -9.34 -20.73 -20.51
CA GLY A 257 -10.14 -19.94 -21.43
C GLY A 257 -10.40 -18.47 -20.96
N MET A 258 -10.10 -18.17 -19.69
CA MET A 258 -10.07 -16.77 -19.23
C MET A 258 -8.76 -16.11 -19.67
N THR A 259 -8.82 -14.83 -20.02
CA THR A 259 -7.60 -14.08 -20.33
C THR A 259 -6.84 -13.71 -19.06
N PHE A 260 -5.52 -13.62 -19.14
CA PHE A 260 -4.71 -13.22 -17.99
C PHE A 260 -5.04 -11.78 -17.51
N GLU A 261 -5.33 -10.87 -18.43
CA GLU A 261 -5.72 -9.51 -18.05
C GLU A 261 -7.02 -9.48 -17.23
N THR A 262 -7.99 -10.35 -17.55
CA THR A 262 -9.20 -10.50 -16.72
C THR A 262 -8.86 -11.07 -15.35
N ALA A 263 -8.05 -12.12 -15.30
CA ALA A 263 -7.65 -12.78 -14.06
C ALA A 263 -6.82 -11.85 -13.15
N LYS A 264 -5.91 -11.07 -13.71
CA LYS A 264 -5.06 -10.15 -12.98
C LYS A 264 -5.84 -9.03 -12.27
N ASN A 265 -6.98 -8.65 -12.83
CA ASN A 265 -7.85 -7.61 -12.25
C ASN A 265 -8.84 -8.15 -11.22
N ASP A 266 -8.87 -9.46 -10.98
CA ASP A 266 -9.74 -10.09 -9.97
C ASP A 266 -8.88 -10.73 -8.87
N PRO A 267 -8.91 -10.21 -7.64
CA PRO A 267 -8.04 -10.64 -6.55
C PRO A 267 -8.26 -12.11 -6.13
N GLN A 268 -9.39 -12.74 -6.48
CA GLN A 268 -9.63 -14.14 -6.17
C GLN A 268 -8.60 -15.08 -6.84
N TYR A 269 -8.06 -14.67 -7.97
CA TYR A 269 -7.10 -15.47 -8.73
C TYR A 269 -5.65 -15.29 -8.28
N LEU A 270 -5.35 -14.26 -7.49
CA LEU A 270 -4.03 -14.07 -6.91
C LEU A 270 -3.76 -15.09 -5.79
N LYS A 271 -2.77 -15.97 -6.00
CA LYS A 271 -2.36 -16.98 -4.99
C LYS A 271 -1.28 -16.46 -4.06
N GLY A 272 -0.54 -15.45 -4.46
CA GLY A 272 0.41 -14.74 -3.59
C GLY A 272 1.65 -14.24 -4.29
N VAL A 273 2.55 -13.69 -3.47
CA VAL A 273 3.91 -13.34 -3.86
C VAL A 273 4.87 -14.37 -3.31
N VAL A 274 5.75 -14.88 -4.15
CA VAL A 274 6.72 -15.91 -3.82
C VAL A 274 8.12 -15.35 -3.93
N TYR A 275 8.97 -15.65 -2.95
CA TYR A 275 10.40 -15.42 -3.00
C TYR A 275 11.08 -16.74 -3.35
N GLY A 276 11.84 -16.77 -4.44
CA GLY A 276 12.45 -17.99 -4.98
C GLY A 276 11.65 -18.55 -6.16
N TYR A 277 11.90 -19.81 -6.52
CA TYR A 277 11.55 -20.36 -7.83
C TYR A 277 10.57 -21.54 -7.77
N ASN A 278 9.86 -21.71 -6.68
CA ASN A 278 8.82 -22.74 -6.54
C ASN A 278 7.77 -22.37 -5.48
N ILE A 279 6.60 -22.99 -5.59
CA ILE A 279 5.52 -22.92 -4.60
C ILE A 279 4.68 -24.19 -4.65
N ARG A 280 4.19 -24.65 -3.52
CA ARG A 280 3.14 -25.65 -3.47
C ARG A 280 1.76 -25.00 -3.57
N LEU A 281 0.94 -25.56 -4.45
CA LEU A 281 -0.43 -25.10 -4.71
C LEU A 281 -1.47 -26.01 -4.06
N ASP A 282 -1.13 -26.60 -2.92
CA ASP A 282 -2.07 -27.43 -2.16
C ASP A 282 -3.30 -26.60 -1.74
N GLY A 283 -4.49 -27.14 -1.94
CA GLY A 283 -5.75 -26.47 -1.54
C GLY A 283 -6.29 -25.43 -2.52
N TYR A 284 -5.69 -25.26 -3.70
CA TYR A 284 -6.21 -24.33 -4.73
C TYR A 284 -7.13 -24.99 -5.76
N GLY A 285 -7.74 -26.12 -5.41
CA GLY A 285 -8.69 -26.85 -6.24
C GLY A 285 -8.04 -27.71 -7.32
N ASP A 286 -8.83 -28.07 -8.35
CA ASP A 286 -8.34 -28.86 -9.47
C ASP A 286 -7.50 -28.01 -10.43
N LEU A 287 -6.19 -28.15 -10.32
CA LEU A 287 -5.23 -27.42 -11.15
C LEU A 287 -5.27 -27.86 -12.62
N SER A 288 -5.85 -29.04 -12.95
CA SER A 288 -5.99 -29.50 -14.32
C SER A 288 -6.93 -28.66 -15.18
N GLN A 289 -7.85 -27.94 -14.53
CA GLN A 289 -8.82 -27.04 -15.17
C GLN A 289 -8.40 -25.56 -15.09
N GLN A 290 -7.19 -25.29 -14.64
CA GLN A 290 -6.70 -23.92 -14.44
C GLN A 290 -5.51 -23.63 -15.34
N THR A 291 -5.40 -22.36 -15.74
CA THR A 291 -4.15 -21.76 -16.23
C THR A 291 -3.44 -21.15 -15.03
N ILE A 292 -2.14 -21.42 -14.92
CA ILE A 292 -1.31 -20.81 -13.86
C ILE A 292 -0.37 -19.82 -14.51
N ALA A 293 -0.41 -18.54 -14.06
CA ALA A 293 0.53 -17.52 -14.49
C ALA A 293 1.57 -17.26 -13.40
N VAL A 294 2.83 -17.15 -13.80
CA VAL A 294 3.95 -16.74 -12.97
C VAL A 294 4.51 -15.46 -13.55
N CYS A 295 4.36 -14.33 -12.84
CA CYS A 295 4.87 -13.04 -13.30
C CYS A 295 6.11 -12.66 -12.52
N SER A 296 7.11 -12.14 -13.19
CA SER A 296 8.25 -11.50 -12.53
C SER A 296 7.79 -10.25 -11.79
N TYR A 297 8.25 -10.06 -10.56
CA TYR A 297 7.79 -9.01 -9.66
C TYR A 297 8.98 -8.27 -9.05
N ASP A 298 9.03 -6.96 -9.18
CA ASP A 298 10.18 -6.19 -8.74
C ASP A 298 10.04 -5.64 -7.30
N ARG A 299 11.08 -4.92 -6.86
CA ARG A 299 11.13 -4.34 -5.51
C ARG A 299 10.20 -3.14 -5.34
N TYR A 300 9.73 -2.57 -6.44
CA TYR A 300 8.81 -1.43 -6.44
C TYR A 300 7.33 -1.86 -6.44
N GLY A 301 7.08 -3.18 -6.43
CA GLY A 301 5.72 -3.71 -6.47
C GLY A 301 5.14 -3.73 -7.89
N VAL A 302 5.99 -3.72 -8.92
CA VAL A 302 5.56 -3.77 -10.32
C VAL A 302 5.65 -5.20 -10.83
N GLU A 303 4.56 -5.67 -11.43
CA GLU A 303 4.52 -6.90 -12.19
C GLU A 303 5.01 -6.65 -13.61
N HIS A 304 5.86 -7.55 -14.08
CA HIS A 304 6.42 -7.52 -15.43
C HIS A 304 5.86 -8.66 -16.29
N ALA A 305 6.70 -9.23 -17.16
CA ALA A 305 6.26 -10.29 -18.05
C ALA A 305 5.88 -11.57 -17.30
N ALA A 306 4.83 -12.22 -17.79
CA ALA A 306 4.32 -13.47 -17.27
C ALA A 306 4.66 -14.64 -18.20
N ALA A 307 4.81 -15.83 -17.61
CA ALA A 307 4.79 -17.09 -18.33
C ALA A 307 3.66 -17.96 -17.75
N PHE A 308 3.17 -18.90 -18.58
CA PHE A 308 1.93 -19.63 -18.31
C PHE A 308 2.17 -21.12 -18.31
N TYR A 309 1.50 -21.81 -17.38
CA TYR A 309 1.34 -23.26 -17.40
C TYR A 309 -0.12 -23.61 -17.72
N GLU A 310 -0.34 -24.33 -18.80
CA GLU A 310 -1.68 -24.70 -19.29
C GLU A 310 -1.98 -26.19 -19.17
N GLY A 311 -1.14 -26.92 -18.46
CA GLY A 311 -1.34 -28.36 -18.19
C GLY A 311 -1.07 -29.30 -19.37
N ASN A 312 -0.48 -28.81 -20.45
CA ASN A 312 -0.18 -29.60 -21.64
C ASN A 312 1.30 -30.01 -21.76
N GLU A 313 2.15 -29.66 -20.81
CA GLU A 313 3.53 -30.10 -20.83
C GLU A 313 3.72 -31.33 -19.95
N VAL A 314 4.04 -32.39 -20.65
CA VAL A 314 4.58 -33.69 -20.24
C VAL A 314 4.57 -33.94 -18.72
N PHE A 315 3.63 -34.79 -18.31
CA PHE A 315 3.75 -35.55 -17.09
C PHE A 315 5.07 -36.34 -17.14
N ILE A 316 6.09 -35.83 -16.47
CA ILE A 316 7.27 -36.60 -16.16
C ILE A 316 6.89 -37.44 -14.94
N PRO A 317 6.62 -38.72 -15.08
CA PRO A 317 6.31 -39.58 -13.95
C PRO A 317 7.49 -39.48 -12.98
N LYS A 318 7.16 -39.34 -11.70
CA LYS A 318 8.12 -39.36 -10.62
C LYS A 318 8.97 -40.59 -10.77
N GLN A 319 10.22 -40.48 -11.24
CA GLN A 319 11.17 -41.58 -11.15
C GLN A 319 11.47 -41.77 -9.67
N VAL A 320 10.87 -42.77 -9.07
CA VAL A 320 11.24 -43.24 -7.75
C VAL A 320 12.57 -43.96 -7.89
N ILE A 321 13.67 -43.29 -7.62
CA ILE A 321 14.98 -43.91 -7.55
C ILE A 321 15.04 -44.67 -6.21
N PHE A 322 14.86 -45.99 -6.24
CA PHE A 322 15.17 -46.82 -5.09
C PHE A 322 16.68 -47.11 -5.09
N TRP A 323 17.37 -46.64 -4.08
CA TRP A 323 18.73 -47.07 -3.79
C TRP A 323 18.65 -48.33 -2.93
N GLU A 324 18.92 -49.51 -3.51
CA GLU A 324 19.23 -50.69 -2.70
C GLU A 324 20.71 -50.65 -2.29
N LEU A 325 20.94 -50.68 -0.98
CA LEU A 325 22.26 -50.61 -0.37
C LEU A 325 23.09 -51.93 -0.50
N ASN A 326 22.70 -52.87 -1.33
CA ASN A 326 23.38 -54.18 -1.50
C ASN A 326 23.50 -54.59 -2.97
N GLY A 327 24.34 -53.88 -3.75
CA GLY A 327 25.03 -54.45 -4.90
C GLY A 327 24.18 -54.98 -6.10
N GLY A 328 22.96 -54.49 -6.29
CA GLY A 328 22.14 -54.82 -7.45
C GLY A 328 22.33 -53.83 -8.60
N THR A 329 22.33 -54.32 -9.83
CA THR A 329 22.38 -53.53 -11.07
C THR A 329 21.07 -52.77 -11.22
N ILE A 330 21.17 -51.44 -11.44
CA ILE A 330 20.03 -50.57 -11.71
C ILE A 330 19.84 -50.53 -13.23
N ASP A 331 18.75 -51.08 -13.74
CA ASP A 331 18.30 -50.80 -15.10
C ASP A 331 17.56 -49.49 -15.16
N VAL A 332 18.16 -48.48 -15.75
CA VAL A 332 17.55 -47.19 -16.01
C VAL A 332 17.03 -47.19 -17.43
N GLU A 333 15.74 -47.45 -17.62
CA GLU A 333 15.08 -47.10 -18.89
C GLU A 333 14.85 -45.58 -18.94
N LEU A 334 15.61 -44.90 -19.77
CA LEU A 334 15.38 -43.51 -20.12
C LEU A 334 14.24 -43.43 -21.14
N PRO A 335 13.25 -42.54 -20.97
CA PRO A 335 12.23 -42.35 -21.99
C PRO A 335 12.89 -41.82 -23.27
N THR A 336 12.62 -42.46 -24.36
CA THR A 336 12.95 -41.98 -25.73
C THR A 336 12.02 -40.80 -26.04
N TYR A 337 12.60 -39.68 -26.43
CA TYR A 337 11.91 -38.44 -26.88
C TYR A 337 11.17 -38.68 -28.20
#